data_4857f8f6d7d23f82bb4598586792ac53
#
_entry.id   4857f8f6d7d23f82bb4598586792ac53
#
_cell.length_a   1.000
_cell.length_b   1.000
_cell.length_c   1.000
_cell.angle_alpha   90.00
_cell.angle_beta   90.00
_cell.angle_gamma   90.00
#
_symmetry.space_group_name_H-M   'P 1'
#
loop_
_entity.id
_entity.type
_entity.pdbx_description
1 polymer ?
#
loop_
_entity_poly.entity_id
_entity_poly.type
_entity_poly.pdbx_seq_one_letter_code
_entity_poly.pdbx_strand_id
1 'polypeptide(L)'
;MKRLCSFPLLAALLAGATSAQAEVRVLTSIKPLQLIAAAVQDGVGEPDVLLPASASAHHYSLRPSDVRRIRDAELFYWIGPDLESFLPQALNARQGATVAVQDLPKLTLRRFGEVHEHAEAEHSGHDDHDDHDDHDDHDGHDGHDHSAHADEHDHDHRPGTLDAHLWLLPANALVIAERMAADLAAADPANAQRYRANIAAFAQRIEALDVRLKQRFADMQNKPFFVFHEAYDYFEAAYGLRHAGVFSAGGEVQPGARHVAAMRERLQQAGPSCVFSEPPARPRLADTLTAGLPVKMAELDVLGVGLATNAQGYEQLLEGLGNTLADCLDSL
;
A
#
# COMPACT_ATOMS: atom_id res chain seq x y z
N MET A 1 65.69 59.86 13.21
CA MET A 1 64.28 59.86 13.57
C MET A 1 63.48 59.13 12.48
N LYS A 2 63.21 57.82 12.63
CA LYS A 2 62.47 57.03 11.68
C LYS A 2 61.07 56.81 12.25
N ARG A 3 60.03 57.35 11.58
CA ARG A 3 58.64 57.14 11.92
C ARG A 3 58.15 55.85 11.25
N LEU A 4 57.79 54.85 12.05
CA LEU A 4 57.06 53.66 11.59
C LEU A 4 55.57 54.05 11.45
N CYS A 5 55.04 53.91 10.23
CA CYS A 5 53.60 53.93 9.99
C CYS A 5 53.05 52.51 10.20
N SER A 6 52.25 52.31 11.25
CA SER A 6 51.46 51.09 11.47
C SER A 6 50.16 51.19 10.69
N PHE A 7 49.92 50.30 9.72
CA PHE A 7 48.63 50.12 9.07
C PHE A 7 47.82 49.11 9.88
N PRO A 8 46.61 49.42 10.27
CA PRO A 8 45.69 48.39 10.86
C PRO A 8 45.13 47.50 9.73
N LEU A 9 45.34 46.21 9.85
CA LEU A 9 44.74 45.19 9.02
C LEU A 9 43.29 45.00 9.45
N LEU A 10 42.33 45.52 8.69
CA LEU A 10 40.92 45.36 8.92
C LEU A 10 40.47 43.97 8.37
N ALA A 11 40.42 42.95 9.23
CA ALA A 11 39.87 41.65 8.91
C ALA A 11 38.34 41.73 8.84
N ALA A 12 37.79 41.77 7.63
CA ALA A 12 36.36 41.66 7.38
C ALA A 12 35.92 40.21 7.62
N LEU A 13 35.25 39.94 8.77
CA LEU A 13 34.50 38.71 9.00
C LEU A 13 33.28 38.76 8.08
N LEU A 14 33.30 38.02 6.98
CA LEU A 14 32.10 37.65 6.24
C LEU A 14 31.35 36.60 7.08
N ALA A 15 30.44 37.04 7.91
CA ALA A 15 29.40 36.19 8.50
C ALA A 15 28.48 35.76 7.37
N GLY A 16 28.71 34.56 6.83
CA GLY A 16 27.76 33.90 5.93
C GLY A 16 26.46 33.67 6.66
N ALA A 17 25.44 34.49 6.38
CA ALA A 17 24.08 34.21 6.79
C ALA A 17 23.64 32.94 6.08
N THR A 18 23.71 31.79 6.76
CA THR A 18 22.98 30.60 6.35
C THR A 18 21.50 30.94 6.51
N SER A 19 20.83 31.25 5.40
CA SER A 19 19.38 31.31 5.37
C SER A 19 18.90 29.92 5.77
N ALA A 20 18.33 29.79 6.94
CA ALA A 20 17.55 28.61 7.29
C ALA A 20 16.38 28.58 6.30
N GLN A 21 16.50 27.79 5.26
CA GLN A 21 15.40 27.56 4.32
C GLN A 21 14.36 26.73 5.06
N ALA A 22 13.11 27.16 5.03
CA ALA A 22 12.03 26.40 5.65
C ALA A 22 11.93 25.04 4.93
N GLU A 23 11.88 23.98 5.71
CA GLU A 23 11.70 22.62 5.22
C GLU A 23 10.37 22.51 4.47
N VAL A 24 10.34 21.82 3.33
CA VAL A 24 9.11 21.53 2.57
C VAL A 24 8.24 20.59 3.38
N ARG A 25 7.05 21.03 3.72
CA ARG A 25 6.09 20.22 4.50
C ARG A 25 5.42 19.19 3.62
N VAL A 26 5.91 17.96 3.72
CA VAL A 26 5.34 16.80 3.05
C VAL A 26 4.38 16.09 4.00
N LEU A 27 3.15 15.86 3.55
CA LEU A 27 2.16 15.01 4.20
C LEU A 27 1.82 13.84 3.27
N THR A 28 1.77 12.65 3.83
CA THR A 28 1.32 11.45 3.13
C THR A 28 0.05 10.90 3.78
N SER A 29 -0.79 10.20 3.04
CA SER A 29 -2.01 9.64 3.62
C SER A 29 -1.71 8.47 4.56
N ILE A 30 -0.88 7.53 4.12
CA ILE A 30 -0.56 6.28 4.82
C ILE A 30 0.93 6.15 5.10
N LYS A 31 1.24 5.32 6.10
CA LYS A 31 2.62 5.06 6.55
C LYS A 31 3.56 4.56 5.44
N PRO A 32 3.20 3.63 4.55
CA PRO A 32 4.08 3.21 3.46
C PRO A 32 4.56 4.37 2.59
N LEU A 33 3.68 5.32 2.24
CA LEU A 33 4.07 6.52 1.50
C LEU A 33 4.99 7.42 2.34
N GLN A 34 4.79 7.52 3.66
CA GLN A 34 5.69 8.24 4.56
C GLN A 34 7.09 7.62 4.57
N LEU A 35 7.19 6.29 4.58
CA LEU A 35 8.47 5.58 4.56
C LEU A 35 9.22 5.83 3.24
N ILE A 36 8.53 5.85 2.10
CA ILE A 36 9.11 6.21 0.80
C ILE A 36 9.57 7.68 0.82
N ALA A 37 8.73 8.61 1.29
CA ALA A 37 9.07 10.02 1.39
C ALA A 37 10.28 10.25 2.31
N ALA A 38 10.39 9.50 3.42
CA ALA A 38 11.52 9.58 4.34
C ALA A 38 12.85 9.14 3.67
N ALA A 39 12.80 8.14 2.79
CA ALA A 39 13.96 7.75 2.01
C ALA A 39 14.39 8.86 1.03
N VAL A 40 13.44 9.58 0.44
CA VAL A 40 13.72 10.71 -0.47
C VAL A 40 14.24 11.93 0.28
N GLN A 41 13.65 12.25 1.45
CA GLN A 41 13.99 13.45 2.25
C GLN A 41 15.17 13.22 3.21
N ASP A 42 15.83 12.07 3.18
CA ASP A 42 16.91 11.72 4.12
C ASP A 42 17.99 12.82 4.22
N GLY A 43 18.16 13.33 5.46
CA GLY A 43 19.09 14.42 5.77
C GLY A 43 18.65 15.82 5.29
N VAL A 44 17.40 16.00 4.86
CA VAL A 44 16.83 17.29 4.45
C VAL A 44 15.59 17.61 5.24
N GLY A 45 14.69 16.66 5.46
CA GLY A 45 13.43 16.89 6.13
C GLY A 45 12.76 15.60 6.62
N GLU A 46 11.63 15.77 7.33
CA GLU A 46 10.86 14.68 7.89
C GLU A 46 9.41 14.73 7.36
N PRO A 47 8.97 13.74 6.57
CA PRO A 47 7.60 13.69 6.09
C PRO A 47 6.63 13.31 7.21
N ASP A 48 5.43 13.89 7.19
CA ASP A 48 4.36 13.55 8.12
C ASP A 48 3.36 12.56 7.50
N VAL A 49 2.59 11.87 8.33
CA VAL A 49 1.55 10.93 7.90
C VAL A 49 0.20 11.32 8.47
N LEU A 50 -0.84 11.26 7.63
CA LEU A 50 -2.20 11.67 7.99
C LEU A 50 -2.87 10.64 8.90
N LEU A 51 -2.89 9.38 8.48
CA LEU A 51 -3.57 8.31 9.19
C LEU A 51 -2.73 7.81 10.36
N PRO A 52 -3.34 7.69 11.56
CA PRO A 52 -2.71 7.00 12.68
C PRO A 52 -2.43 5.53 12.33
N ALA A 53 -1.39 4.95 12.92
CA ALA A 53 -1.00 3.56 12.68
C ALA A 53 -2.10 2.52 12.97
N SER A 54 -3.10 2.86 13.79
CA SER A 54 -4.24 1.99 14.12
C SER A 54 -5.48 2.25 13.26
N ALA A 55 -5.41 3.15 12.29
CA ALA A 55 -6.55 3.48 11.43
C ALA A 55 -6.55 2.61 10.18
N SER A 56 -7.76 2.22 9.75
CA SER A 56 -7.95 1.61 8.44
C SER A 56 -7.66 2.62 7.33
N ALA A 57 -6.94 2.18 6.31
CA ALA A 57 -6.72 2.99 5.11
C ALA A 57 -7.98 3.09 4.23
N HIS A 58 -8.90 2.12 4.34
CA HIS A 58 -10.16 2.09 3.58
C HIS A 58 -11.26 2.92 4.26
N HIS A 59 -11.29 2.93 5.59
CA HIS A 59 -12.36 3.53 6.37
C HIS A 59 -11.80 4.44 7.46
N TYR A 60 -11.81 5.73 7.22
CA TYR A 60 -11.37 6.72 8.20
C TYR A 60 -12.26 7.95 8.19
N SER A 61 -12.67 8.41 9.36
CA SER A 61 -13.41 9.65 9.52
C SER A 61 -12.44 10.79 9.85
N LEU A 62 -12.26 11.74 8.92
CA LEU A 62 -11.37 12.87 9.08
C LEU A 62 -11.79 13.75 10.27
N ARG A 63 -10.85 14.06 11.13
CA ARG A 63 -11.01 15.04 12.21
C ARG A 63 -10.74 16.45 11.70
N PRO A 64 -11.26 17.50 12.33
CA PRO A 64 -10.93 18.88 11.98
C PRO A 64 -9.43 19.20 11.98
N SER A 65 -8.64 18.49 12.81
CA SER A 65 -7.18 18.57 12.83
C SER A 65 -6.56 18.02 11.55
N ASP A 66 -7.11 16.91 11.04
CA ASP A 66 -6.60 16.24 9.82
C ASP A 66 -6.85 17.12 8.59
N VAL A 67 -8.03 17.72 8.49
CA VAL A 67 -8.36 18.68 7.43
C VAL A 67 -7.41 19.89 7.46
N ARG A 68 -7.03 20.38 8.66
CA ARG A 68 -6.02 21.44 8.77
C ARG A 68 -4.65 20.99 8.28
N ARG A 69 -4.18 19.79 8.69
CA ARG A 69 -2.89 19.24 8.25
C ARG A 69 -2.86 19.07 6.72
N ILE A 70 -3.95 18.54 6.13
CA ILE A 70 -4.11 18.41 4.67
C ILE A 70 -3.98 19.79 4.00
N ARG A 71 -4.66 20.82 4.50
CA ARG A 71 -4.63 22.17 3.93
C ARG A 71 -3.24 22.81 4.05
N ASP A 72 -2.57 22.62 5.18
CA ASP A 72 -1.35 23.35 5.53
C ASP A 72 -0.07 22.68 4.96
N ALA A 73 -0.13 21.44 4.50
CA ALA A 73 0.98 20.76 3.82
C ALA A 73 1.28 21.41 2.47
N GLU A 74 2.55 21.49 2.07
CA GLU A 74 2.94 21.99 0.75
C GLU A 74 2.76 20.93 -0.33
N LEU A 75 3.21 19.70 -0.04
CA LEU A 75 3.04 18.53 -0.89
C LEU A 75 2.18 17.51 -0.14
N PHE A 76 1.17 16.95 -0.80
CA PHE A 76 0.33 15.89 -0.26
C PHE A 76 0.29 14.71 -1.21
N TYR A 77 0.66 13.52 -0.71
CA TYR A 77 0.62 12.27 -1.46
C TYR A 77 -0.38 11.30 -0.82
N TRP A 78 -1.26 10.74 -1.62
CA TRP A 78 -2.23 9.73 -1.22
C TRP A 78 -2.33 8.67 -2.31
N ILE A 79 -2.80 7.48 -1.99
CA ILE A 79 -2.92 6.42 -2.99
C ILE A 79 -3.91 6.82 -4.07
N GLY A 80 -5.12 7.18 -3.68
CA GLY A 80 -6.17 7.61 -4.59
C GLY A 80 -7.55 7.24 -4.08
N PRO A 81 -8.61 7.57 -4.84
CA PRO A 81 -9.99 7.33 -4.41
C PRO A 81 -10.33 5.84 -4.23
N ASP A 82 -9.58 4.93 -4.86
CA ASP A 82 -9.78 3.48 -4.72
C ASP A 82 -9.31 2.93 -3.36
N LEU A 83 -8.47 3.66 -2.61
CA LEU A 83 -8.11 3.34 -1.22
C LEU A 83 -8.77 4.30 -0.24
N GLU A 84 -8.52 5.60 -0.39
CA GLU A 84 -8.96 6.62 0.57
C GLU A 84 -10.18 7.39 0.05
N SER A 85 -11.32 6.69 -0.10
CA SER A 85 -12.57 7.25 -0.60
C SER A 85 -13.10 8.44 0.21
N PHE A 86 -12.64 8.61 1.46
CA PHE A 86 -12.98 9.72 2.36
C PHE A 86 -12.17 11.02 2.10
N LEU A 87 -11.12 10.99 1.28
CA LEU A 87 -10.25 12.16 1.05
C LEU A 87 -10.75 13.15 -0.03
N PRO A 88 -11.39 12.76 -1.12
CA PRO A 88 -11.69 13.66 -2.24
C PRO A 88 -12.36 14.96 -1.83
N GLN A 89 -13.35 14.90 -0.92
CA GLN A 89 -14.05 16.09 -0.45
C GLN A 89 -13.13 17.06 0.30
N ALA A 90 -12.23 16.55 1.13
CA ALA A 90 -11.28 17.36 1.88
C ALA A 90 -10.20 17.99 0.97
N LEU A 91 -9.86 17.31 -0.13
CA LEU A 91 -8.87 17.75 -1.10
C LEU A 91 -9.37 18.88 -2.01
N ASN A 92 -10.69 18.98 -2.26
CA ASN A 92 -11.28 20.03 -3.10
C ASN A 92 -10.96 21.46 -2.63
N ALA A 93 -10.75 21.67 -1.33
CA ALA A 93 -10.43 22.98 -0.75
C ALA A 93 -8.92 23.26 -0.66
N ARG A 94 -8.07 22.32 -1.11
CA ARG A 94 -6.62 22.42 -0.97
C ARG A 94 -6.02 23.29 -2.08
N GLN A 95 -5.03 24.14 -1.72
CA GLN A 95 -4.29 25.00 -2.64
C GLN A 95 -2.89 24.42 -3.00
N GLY A 96 -2.31 23.58 -2.14
CA GLY A 96 -1.00 22.97 -2.34
C GLY A 96 -1.03 21.83 -3.37
N ALA A 97 0.15 21.40 -3.80
CA ALA A 97 0.27 20.29 -4.74
C ALA A 97 -0.24 18.98 -4.11
N THR A 98 -1.11 18.28 -4.84
CA THR A 98 -1.74 17.02 -4.43
C THR A 98 -1.50 15.97 -5.51
N VAL A 99 -1.02 14.80 -5.11
CA VAL A 99 -0.69 13.70 -6.01
C VAL A 99 -1.46 12.46 -5.60
N ALA A 100 -2.40 12.03 -6.43
CA ALA A 100 -2.96 10.68 -6.36
C ALA A 100 -1.92 9.73 -6.98
N VAL A 101 -1.37 8.87 -6.15
CA VAL A 101 -0.28 7.98 -6.58
C VAL A 101 -0.74 7.01 -7.64
N GLN A 102 -1.97 6.48 -7.53
CA GLN A 102 -2.53 5.52 -8.50
C GLN A 102 -2.59 6.08 -9.93
N ASP A 103 -2.56 7.41 -10.10
CA ASP A 103 -2.61 8.07 -11.41
C ASP A 103 -1.22 8.33 -12.02
N LEU A 104 -0.15 7.94 -11.34
CA LEU A 104 1.20 8.15 -11.83
C LEU A 104 1.46 7.29 -13.09
N PRO A 105 2.10 7.86 -14.12
CA PRO A 105 2.53 7.07 -15.27
C PRO A 105 3.62 6.06 -14.85
N LYS A 106 3.68 4.94 -15.54
CA LYS A 106 4.65 3.84 -15.34
C LYS A 106 4.42 2.96 -14.12
N LEU A 107 3.34 3.15 -13.36
CA LEU A 107 2.95 2.16 -12.36
C LEU A 107 2.49 0.88 -13.04
N THR A 108 2.85 -0.23 -12.44
CA THR A 108 2.18 -1.51 -12.70
C THR A 108 0.93 -1.54 -11.84
N LEU A 109 -0.24 -1.47 -12.45
CA LEU A 109 -1.53 -1.54 -11.77
C LEU A 109 -2.13 -2.93 -11.94
N ARG A 110 -2.80 -3.41 -10.91
CA ARG A 110 -3.49 -4.70 -10.85
C ARG A 110 -4.96 -4.49 -10.52
N ARG A 111 -5.78 -5.47 -10.92
CA ARG A 111 -7.21 -5.47 -10.58
C ARG A 111 -7.55 -6.76 -9.85
N PHE A 112 -8.47 -6.70 -8.92
CA PHE A 112 -8.96 -7.87 -8.21
C PHE A 112 -9.59 -8.87 -9.18
N GLY A 113 -9.28 -10.16 -8.99
CA GLY A 113 -9.79 -11.24 -9.82
C GLY A 113 -9.08 -11.41 -11.18
N GLU A 114 -8.03 -10.66 -11.48
CA GLU A 114 -7.18 -10.91 -12.64
C GLU A 114 -6.36 -12.18 -12.42
N VAL A 115 -6.65 -13.22 -13.20
CA VAL A 115 -5.87 -14.47 -13.21
C VAL A 115 -4.55 -14.16 -13.91
N HIS A 116 -3.42 -14.49 -13.27
CA HIS A 116 -2.13 -14.47 -13.93
C HIS A 116 -2.10 -15.54 -15.03
N GLU A 117 -2.26 -15.12 -16.28
CA GLU A 117 -1.90 -15.97 -17.43
C GLU A 117 -0.38 -16.08 -17.48
N HIS A 118 0.17 -17.06 -16.79
CA HIS A 118 1.41 -17.67 -17.23
C HIS A 118 1.05 -18.59 -18.39
N ALA A 119 1.66 -18.31 -19.54
CA ALA A 119 1.52 -19.06 -20.78
C ALA A 119 1.51 -20.58 -20.52
N GLU A 120 0.34 -21.19 -20.62
CA GLU A 120 0.23 -22.61 -20.94
C GLU A 120 -0.60 -22.71 -22.21
N ALA A 121 0.04 -23.36 -23.21
CA ALA A 121 -0.48 -23.59 -24.54
C ALA A 121 -1.68 -24.54 -24.50
N GLU A 122 -2.67 -24.15 -25.29
CA GLU A 122 -3.58 -24.99 -26.08
C GLU A 122 -4.18 -26.25 -25.45
N HIS A 123 -5.48 -26.18 -25.19
CA HIS A 123 -6.37 -27.24 -25.64
C HIS A 123 -7.74 -26.68 -26.04
N SER A 124 -7.95 -26.68 -27.34
CA SER A 124 -9.23 -26.55 -28.03
C SER A 124 -10.16 -27.73 -27.68
N GLY A 125 -11.40 -27.42 -27.39
CA GLY A 125 -12.45 -28.43 -27.28
C GLY A 125 -13.82 -27.74 -27.28
N HIS A 126 -14.42 -27.71 -28.49
CA HIS A 126 -15.82 -27.40 -28.74
C HIS A 126 -16.73 -28.31 -27.92
N ASP A 127 -17.87 -27.81 -27.52
CA ASP A 127 -19.15 -28.46 -27.81
C ASP A 127 -20.31 -27.47 -27.59
N ASP A 128 -21.04 -27.28 -28.69
CA ASP A 128 -22.33 -26.64 -28.82
C ASP A 128 -23.43 -27.45 -28.09
N HIS A 129 -24.37 -26.78 -27.45
CA HIS A 129 -25.75 -27.27 -27.39
C HIS A 129 -26.75 -26.12 -27.32
N ASP A 130 -27.60 -26.14 -28.35
CA ASP A 130 -28.77 -25.31 -28.62
C ASP A 130 -29.95 -25.60 -27.69
N ASP A 131 -30.79 -24.56 -27.60
CA ASP A 131 -32.26 -24.52 -27.52
C ASP A 131 -33.00 -25.18 -26.34
N HIS A 132 -33.79 -24.36 -25.67
CA HIS A 132 -35.26 -24.55 -25.63
C HIS A 132 -35.98 -23.35 -25.07
N ASP A 133 -37.01 -22.93 -25.85
CA ASP A 133 -38.02 -21.89 -25.64
C ASP A 133 -39.06 -22.25 -24.61
N ASP A 134 -39.77 -21.18 -24.19
CA ASP A 134 -41.18 -21.04 -23.82
C ASP A 134 -41.67 -21.47 -22.41
N HIS A 135 -42.22 -20.55 -21.66
CA HIS A 135 -43.62 -20.36 -21.33
C HIS A 135 -43.90 -19.30 -20.26
N ASP A 136 -44.66 -18.27 -20.67
CA ASP A 136 -45.91 -17.67 -20.15
C ASP A 136 -46.09 -17.29 -18.67
N ASP A 137 -46.39 -16.00 -18.57
CA ASP A 137 -47.44 -15.30 -17.80
C ASP A 137 -47.84 -15.77 -16.38
N HIS A 138 -47.62 -14.88 -15.42
CA HIS A 138 -48.63 -14.57 -14.40
C HIS A 138 -48.53 -13.16 -13.84
N ASP A 139 -49.69 -12.49 -13.92
CA ASP A 139 -50.05 -11.17 -13.45
C ASP A 139 -49.87 -10.93 -11.94
N GLY A 140 -49.45 -9.69 -11.64
CA GLY A 140 -50.06 -8.83 -10.62
C GLY A 140 -49.87 -9.17 -9.15
N HIS A 141 -49.04 -8.37 -8.45
CA HIS A 141 -49.42 -7.85 -7.12
C HIS A 141 -48.68 -6.55 -6.78
N ASP A 142 -49.50 -5.70 -6.18
CA ASP A 142 -49.37 -4.33 -5.77
C ASP A 142 -48.09 -3.91 -5.05
N GLY A 143 -47.83 -2.60 -5.24
CA GLY A 143 -46.78 -1.82 -4.70
C GLY A 143 -46.49 -1.91 -3.21
N HIS A 144 -45.23 -2.07 -2.91
CA HIS A 144 -44.60 -1.51 -1.73
C HIS A 144 -43.45 -0.64 -2.13
N ASP A 145 -43.67 0.64 -1.93
CA ASP A 145 -42.71 1.72 -2.01
C ASP A 145 -41.64 1.47 -0.91
N HIS A 146 -40.59 0.77 -1.27
CA HIS A 146 -39.35 0.76 -0.49
C HIS A 146 -38.45 1.80 -1.08
N SER A 147 -38.44 2.97 -0.41
CA SER A 147 -37.40 3.96 -0.52
C SER A 147 -36.05 3.25 -0.64
N ALA A 148 -35.46 3.36 -1.84
CA ALA A 148 -34.11 2.95 -2.11
C ALA A 148 -33.18 3.71 -1.15
N HIS A 149 -32.79 3.06 -0.07
CA HIS A 149 -31.54 3.39 0.56
C HIS A 149 -30.48 3.02 -0.48
N ALA A 150 -29.87 4.02 -1.05
CA ALA A 150 -28.65 3.87 -1.80
C ALA A 150 -27.66 3.24 -0.83
N ASP A 151 -27.38 1.96 -1.04
CA ASP A 151 -26.21 1.29 -0.49
C ASP A 151 -25.02 2.04 -1.08
N GLU A 152 -24.50 3.03 -0.33
CA GLU A 152 -23.20 3.64 -0.60
C GLU A 152 -22.15 2.57 -0.39
N HIS A 153 -21.94 1.74 -1.38
CA HIS A 153 -20.77 1.44 -2.17
C HIS A 153 -19.52 1.07 -1.34
N ASP A 154 -19.51 -0.14 -0.86
CA ASP A 154 -18.27 -0.89 -0.67
C ASP A 154 -17.76 -1.35 -2.06
N HIS A 155 -17.01 -0.49 -2.74
CA HIS A 155 -16.39 -0.78 -4.04
C HIS A 155 -15.07 -1.53 -3.89
N ASP A 156 -14.59 -1.65 -2.67
CA ASP A 156 -13.30 -2.22 -2.35
C ASP A 156 -13.32 -3.74 -2.61
N HIS A 157 -12.37 -4.23 -3.39
CA HIS A 157 -12.16 -5.66 -3.68
C HIS A 157 -13.22 -6.39 -4.54
N ARG A 158 -13.96 -5.68 -5.38
CA ARG A 158 -14.81 -6.32 -6.39
C ARG A 158 -13.98 -6.74 -7.60
N PRO A 159 -14.23 -7.92 -8.19
CA PRO A 159 -13.54 -8.32 -9.42
C PRO A 159 -13.60 -7.22 -10.49
N GLY A 160 -12.42 -6.86 -11.03
CA GLY A 160 -12.26 -5.80 -12.02
C GLY A 160 -12.03 -4.40 -11.44
N THR A 161 -12.20 -4.16 -10.14
CA THR A 161 -11.78 -2.90 -9.51
C THR A 161 -10.26 -2.85 -9.29
N LEU A 162 -9.70 -1.64 -9.18
CA LEU A 162 -8.28 -1.47 -8.94
C LEU A 162 -7.89 -2.03 -7.57
N ASP A 163 -6.86 -2.86 -7.53
CA ASP A 163 -6.16 -3.16 -6.28
C ASP A 163 -5.30 -1.96 -5.90
N ALA A 164 -5.68 -1.28 -4.84
CA ALA A 164 -5.05 -0.05 -4.39
C ALA A 164 -3.79 -0.28 -3.53
N HIS A 165 -3.40 -1.54 -3.21
CA HIS A 165 -2.22 -1.87 -2.40
C HIS A 165 -0.91 -1.82 -3.21
N LEU A 166 -0.85 -0.91 -4.15
CA LEU A 166 0.20 -0.77 -5.17
C LEU A 166 1.61 -0.49 -4.60
N TRP A 167 1.70 -0.02 -3.35
CA TRP A 167 2.98 0.21 -2.66
C TRP A 167 3.73 -1.09 -2.30
N LEU A 168 3.07 -2.25 -2.37
CA LEU A 168 3.67 -3.54 -2.08
C LEU A 168 4.50 -4.10 -3.26
N LEU A 169 4.47 -3.45 -4.43
CA LEU A 169 5.36 -3.75 -5.54
C LEU A 169 6.63 -2.87 -5.46
N PRO A 170 7.83 -3.45 -5.32
CA PRO A 170 9.08 -2.67 -5.24
C PRO A 170 9.27 -1.69 -6.41
N ALA A 171 8.91 -2.10 -7.63
CA ALA A 171 9.01 -1.25 -8.82
C ALA A 171 8.09 -0.02 -8.74
N ASN A 172 6.88 -0.16 -8.18
CA ASN A 172 5.97 0.96 -7.97
C ASN A 172 6.52 1.96 -6.95
N ALA A 173 7.14 1.46 -5.87
CA ALA A 173 7.76 2.33 -4.89
C ALA A 173 8.86 3.22 -5.47
N LEU A 174 9.63 2.71 -6.45
CA LEU A 174 10.62 3.51 -7.18
C LEU A 174 9.96 4.62 -8.00
N VAL A 175 8.87 4.32 -8.71
CA VAL A 175 8.10 5.34 -9.48
C VAL A 175 7.55 6.43 -8.56
N ILE A 176 7.01 6.04 -7.39
CA ILE A 176 6.51 6.97 -6.38
C ILE A 176 7.63 7.86 -5.85
N ALA A 177 8.77 7.25 -5.49
CA ALA A 177 9.92 7.96 -4.96
C ALA A 177 10.54 8.93 -5.99
N GLU A 178 10.61 8.55 -7.28
CA GLU A 178 11.04 9.43 -8.37
C GLU A 178 10.14 10.65 -8.49
N ARG A 179 8.82 10.46 -8.39
CA ARG A 179 7.86 11.56 -8.42
C ARG A 179 8.04 12.48 -7.20
N MET A 180 8.15 11.92 -6.00
CA MET A 180 8.39 12.69 -4.78
C MET A 180 9.67 13.52 -4.87
N ALA A 181 10.76 12.94 -5.40
CA ALA A 181 12.02 13.66 -5.56
C ALA A 181 11.94 14.80 -6.59
N ALA A 182 11.18 14.61 -7.66
CA ALA A 182 10.98 15.66 -8.67
C ALA A 182 10.19 16.84 -8.07
N ASP A 183 9.11 16.56 -7.34
CA ASP A 183 8.28 17.58 -6.71
C ASP A 183 9.07 18.32 -5.60
N LEU A 184 9.84 17.59 -4.79
CA LEU A 184 10.71 18.16 -3.75
C LEU A 184 11.83 19.04 -4.36
N ALA A 185 12.47 18.58 -5.44
CA ALA A 185 13.50 19.37 -6.12
C ALA A 185 12.93 20.66 -6.75
N ALA A 186 11.66 20.66 -7.15
CA ALA A 186 10.97 21.85 -7.63
C ALA A 186 10.60 22.82 -6.49
N ALA A 187 10.16 22.30 -5.34
CA ALA A 187 9.80 23.10 -4.17
C ALA A 187 11.02 23.60 -3.40
N ASP A 188 12.11 22.83 -3.38
CA ASP A 188 13.38 23.14 -2.72
C ASP A 188 14.57 22.89 -3.64
N PRO A 189 14.86 23.79 -4.58
CA PRO A 189 15.97 23.65 -5.53
C PRO A 189 17.36 23.59 -4.87
N ALA A 190 17.50 24.15 -3.66
CA ALA A 190 18.78 24.13 -2.94
C ALA A 190 19.22 22.70 -2.56
N ASN A 191 18.27 21.82 -2.26
CA ASN A 191 18.50 20.42 -1.90
C ASN A 191 18.26 19.44 -3.07
N ALA A 192 18.03 19.91 -4.29
CA ALA A 192 17.73 19.07 -5.45
C ALA A 192 18.77 17.98 -5.73
N GLN A 193 20.05 18.26 -5.48
CA GLN A 193 21.12 17.27 -5.63
C GLN A 193 21.04 16.19 -4.55
N ARG A 194 20.66 16.54 -3.33
CA ARG A 194 20.48 15.60 -2.23
C ARG A 194 19.32 14.64 -2.52
N TYR A 195 18.18 15.14 -2.96
CA TYR A 195 17.03 14.30 -3.37
C TYR A 195 17.41 13.31 -4.46
N ARG A 196 18.20 13.72 -5.49
CA ARG A 196 18.67 12.80 -6.53
C ARG A 196 19.62 11.72 -5.97
N ALA A 197 20.51 12.08 -5.05
CA ALA A 197 21.39 11.11 -4.41
C ALA A 197 20.62 10.11 -3.56
N ASN A 198 19.61 10.58 -2.82
CA ASN A 198 18.75 9.75 -1.98
C ASN A 198 17.95 8.74 -2.81
N ILE A 199 17.38 9.16 -3.95
CA ILE A 199 16.71 8.26 -4.90
C ILE A 199 17.64 7.18 -5.43
N ALA A 200 18.85 7.54 -5.84
CA ALA A 200 19.81 6.56 -6.35
C ALA A 200 20.17 5.52 -5.26
N ALA A 201 20.38 5.98 -4.03
CA ALA A 201 20.63 5.09 -2.89
C ALA A 201 19.42 4.20 -2.56
N PHE A 202 18.20 4.75 -2.61
CA PHE A 202 16.97 4.00 -2.41
C PHE A 202 16.81 2.91 -3.47
N ALA A 203 17.00 3.25 -4.75
CA ALA A 203 16.90 2.28 -5.85
C ALA A 203 17.85 1.10 -5.69
N GLN A 204 19.11 1.36 -5.31
CA GLN A 204 20.11 0.31 -5.05
C GLN A 204 19.68 -0.63 -3.90
N ARG A 205 19.12 -0.07 -2.82
CA ARG A 205 18.65 -0.87 -1.68
C ARG A 205 17.43 -1.71 -2.04
N ILE A 206 16.48 -1.15 -2.80
CA ILE A 206 15.29 -1.86 -3.29
C ILE A 206 15.69 -3.02 -4.22
N GLU A 207 16.62 -2.78 -5.16
CA GLU A 207 17.12 -3.84 -6.05
C GLU A 207 17.78 -4.98 -5.27
N ALA A 208 18.63 -4.64 -4.30
CA ALA A 208 19.27 -5.63 -3.44
C ALA A 208 18.25 -6.43 -2.59
N LEU A 209 17.22 -5.78 -2.09
CA LEU A 209 16.13 -6.43 -1.36
C LEU A 209 15.33 -7.37 -2.27
N ASP A 210 14.96 -6.91 -3.45
CA ASP A 210 14.21 -7.69 -4.44
C ASP A 210 14.92 -9.01 -4.80
N VAL A 211 16.23 -8.94 -5.01
CA VAL A 211 17.06 -10.14 -5.25
C VAL A 211 17.01 -11.11 -4.06
N ARG A 212 17.14 -10.59 -2.83
CA ARG A 212 17.09 -11.44 -1.62
C ARG A 212 15.73 -12.10 -1.44
N LEU A 213 14.63 -11.35 -1.64
CA LEU A 213 13.29 -11.90 -1.51
C LEU A 213 12.96 -12.92 -2.60
N LYS A 214 13.36 -12.70 -3.85
CA LYS A 214 13.24 -13.70 -4.92
C LYS A 214 13.95 -15.01 -4.57
N GLN A 215 15.15 -14.93 -4.03
CA GLN A 215 15.89 -16.11 -3.56
C GLN A 215 15.20 -16.78 -2.38
N ARG A 216 14.67 -15.99 -1.44
CA ARG A 216 13.98 -16.50 -0.25
C ARG A 216 12.71 -17.30 -0.60
N PHE A 217 12.01 -16.90 -1.66
CA PHE A 217 10.76 -17.52 -2.09
C PHE A 217 10.90 -18.56 -3.20
N ALA A 218 12.12 -18.85 -3.67
CA ALA A 218 12.36 -19.69 -4.84
C ALA A 218 11.69 -21.07 -4.79
N ASP A 219 11.56 -21.67 -3.60
CA ASP A 219 10.99 -23.01 -3.40
C ASP A 219 9.64 -23.00 -2.66
N MET A 220 8.94 -21.84 -2.63
CA MET A 220 7.74 -21.67 -1.80
C MET A 220 6.42 -21.52 -2.58
N GLN A 221 6.47 -21.48 -3.92
CA GLN A 221 5.31 -21.17 -4.79
C GLN A 221 4.11 -22.09 -4.58
N ASN A 222 4.33 -23.34 -4.15
CA ASN A 222 3.28 -24.35 -3.98
C ASN A 222 2.85 -24.56 -2.52
N LYS A 223 3.40 -23.78 -1.59
CA LYS A 223 3.04 -23.90 -0.18
C LYS A 223 1.75 -23.12 0.11
N PRO A 224 0.70 -23.75 0.67
CA PRO A 224 -0.59 -23.10 0.80
C PRO A 224 -0.59 -22.07 1.94
N PHE A 225 -1.09 -20.90 1.64
CA PHE A 225 -1.39 -19.88 2.66
C PHE A 225 -2.69 -19.14 2.34
N PHE A 226 -3.26 -18.56 3.35
CA PHE A 226 -4.51 -17.83 3.32
C PHE A 226 -4.33 -16.48 3.99
N VAL A 227 -5.07 -15.48 3.55
CA VAL A 227 -5.03 -14.12 4.08
C VAL A 227 -6.41 -13.69 4.55
N PHE A 228 -6.47 -12.85 5.57
CA PHE A 228 -7.75 -12.28 5.98
C PHE A 228 -8.23 -11.18 5.05
N HIS A 229 -7.32 -10.40 4.50
CA HIS A 229 -7.56 -9.28 3.61
C HIS A 229 -6.83 -9.48 2.29
N GLU A 230 -7.48 -9.19 1.17
CA GLU A 230 -6.92 -9.31 -0.18
C GLU A 230 -6.06 -8.06 -0.49
N ALA A 231 -4.85 -8.02 0.08
CA ALA A 231 -3.97 -6.87 -0.02
C ALA A 231 -2.60 -7.20 -0.63
N TYR A 232 -2.31 -8.48 -0.88
CA TYR A 232 -0.94 -8.95 -1.12
C TYR A 232 -0.62 -9.22 -2.59
N ASP A 233 -1.55 -9.05 -3.51
CA ASP A 233 -1.43 -9.44 -4.92
C ASP A 233 -0.22 -8.81 -5.64
N TYR A 234 0.15 -7.59 -5.29
CA TYR A 234 1.37 -6.96 -5.81
C TYR A 234 2.64 -7.62 -5.28
N PHE A 235 2.68 -7.95 -4.00
CA PHE A 235 3.81 -8.64 -3.38
C PHE A 235 3.91 -10.07 -3.89
N GLU A 236 2.81 -10.78 -3.94
CA GLU A 236 2.72 -12.15 -4.46
C GLU A 236 3.21 -12.23 -5.91
N ALA A 237 2.77 -11.29 -6.76
CA ALA A 237 3.21 -11.22 -8.14
C ALA A 237 4.72 -10.96 -8.29
N ALA A 238 5.29 -10.12 -7.42
CA ALA A 238 6.72 -9.82 -7.45
C ALA A 238 7.59 -11.06 -7.18
N TYR A 239 7.07 -11.99 -6.36
CA TYR A 239 7.84 -13.14 -5.86
C TYR A 239 7.29 -14.51 -6.27
N GLY A 240 6.34 -14.55 -7.19
CA GLY A 240 5.77 -15.80 -7.72
C GLY A 240 4.95 -16.59 -6.70
N LEU A 241 4.36 -15.90 -5.73
CA LEU A 241 3.50 -16.46 -4.71
C LEU A 241 2.03 -16.33 -5.09
N ARG A 242 1.17 -17.15 -4.46
CA ARG A 242 -0.27 -17.04 -4.60
C ARG A 242 -0.97 -17.58 -3.36
N HIS A 243 -1.79 -16.77 -2.72
CA HIS A 243 -2.64 -17.25 -1.64
C HIS A 243 -3.70 -18.24 -2.14
N ALA A 244 -4.07 -19.21 -1.29
CA ALA A 244 -5.06 -20.23 -1.59
C ALA A 244 -6.51 -19.75 -1.32
N GLY A 245 -6.66 -18.64 -0.60
CA GLY A 245 -7.96 -18.04 -0.33
C GLY A 245 -7.92 -16.84 0.58
N VAL A 246 -8.99 -16.04 0.52
CA VAL A 246 -9.18 -14.80 1.27
C VAL A 246 -10.41 -14.97 2.19
N PHE A 247 -10.30 -14.61 3.46
CA PHE A 247 -11.41 -14.72 4.40
C PHE A 247 -12.40 -13.56 4.31
N SER A 248 -11.93 -12.36 4.02
CA SER A 248 -12.78 -11.18 3.81
C SER A 248 -12.68 -10.72 2.37
N ALA A 249 -13.74 -10.86 1.61
CA ALA A 249 -13.80 -10.51 0.19
C ALA A 249 -14.15 -9.03 -0.06
N GLY A 250 -14.12 -8.19 0.95
CA GLY A 250 -14.44 -6.77 0.85
C GLY A 250 -13.90 -6.03 2.06
N GLY A 251 -12.63 -5.60 2.00
CA GLY A 251 -12.03 -4.79 3.04
C GLY A 251 -12.17 -5.39 4.44
N GLU A 252 -12.58 -4.60 5.42
CA GLU A 252 -12.73 -4.99 6.83
C GLU A 252 -14.13 -5.54 7.18
N VAL A 253 -14.99 -5.83 6.19
CA VAL A 253 -16.34 -6.34 6.42
C VAL A 253 -16.28 -7.78 6.90
N GLN A 254 -17.03 -8.09 7.98
CA GLN A 254 -17.09 -9.45 8.48
C GLN A 254 -17.74 -10.40 7.45
N PRO A 255 -17.08 -11.51 7.11
CA PRO A 255 -17.60 -12.45 6.13
C PRO A 255 -18.87 -13.14 6.62
N GLY A 256 -19.83 -13.36 5.72
CA GLY A 256 -21.05 -14.10 6.02
C GLY A 256 -20.78 -15.58 6.34
N ALA A 257 -21.68 -16.22 7.08
CA ALA A 257 -21.51 -17.60 7.56
C ALA A 257 -21.25 -18.63 6.45
N ARG A 258 -21.83 -18.45 5.27
CA ARG A 258 -21.59 -19.33 4.10
C ARG A 258 -20.15 -19.22 3.62
N HIS A 259 -19.61 -18.01 3.51
CA HIS A 259 -18.23 -17.78 3.10
C HIS A 259 -17.24 -18.35 4.12
N VAL A 260 -17.51 -18.14 5.42
CA VAL A 260 -16.73 -18.72 6.52
C VAL A 260 -16.66 -20.24 6.43
N ALA A 261 -17.81 -20.91 6.17
CA ALA A 261 -17.86 -22.36 6.03
C ALA A 261 -17.03 -22.83 4.81
N ALA A 262 -17.15 -22.15 3.67
CA ALA A 262 -16.39 -22.47 2.47
C ALA A 262 -14.87 -22.30 2.68
N MET A 263 -14.45 -21.22 3.37
CA MET A 263 -13.05 -21.00 3.69
C MET A 263 -12.51 -22.07 4.64
N ARG A 264 -13.29 -22.49 5.65
CA ARG A 264 -12.91 -23.58 6.53
C ARG A 264 -12.73 -24.89 5.77
N GLU A 265 -13.61 -25.20 4.83
CA GLU A 265 -13.47 -26.37 3.96
C GLU A 265 -12.20 -26.32 3.10
N ARG A 266 -11.88 -25.15 2.52
CA ARG A 266 -10.63 -24.95 1.77
C ARG A 266 -9.38 -25.15 2.64
N LEU A 267 -9.40 -24.65 3.89
CA LEU A 267 -8.32 -24.90 4.86
C LEU A 267 -8.16 -26.39 5.17
N GLN A 268 -9.28 -27.13 5.33
CA GLN A 268 -9.22 -28.58 5.55
C GLN A 268 -8.62 -29.33 4.38
N GLN A 269 -9.00 -28.96 3.15
CA GLN A 269 -8.50 -29.55 1.91
C GLN A 269 -7.01 -29.22 1.68
N ALA A 270 -6.56 -28.01 2.03
CA ALA A 270 -5.17 -27.60 1.89
C ALA A 270 -4.23 -28.34 2.88
N GLY A 271 -4.75 -28.81 4.02
CA GLY A 271 -3.93 -29.46 5.05
C GLY A 271 -3.04 -28.47 5.79
N PRO A 272 -1.77 -28.84 6.10
CA PRO A 272 -0.83 -27.92 6.74
C PRO A 272 -0.69 -26.64 5.91
N SER A 273 -1.02 -25.49 6.52
CA SER A 273 -1.05 -24.20 5.82
C SER A 273 -0.79 -23.03 6.78
N CYS A 274 -0.43 -21.89 6.23
CA CYS A 274 -0.33 -20.63 6.96
C CYS A 274 -1.59 -19.79 6.80
N VAL A 275 -2.00 -19.10 7.85
CA VAL A 275 -3.07 -18.11 7.83
C VAL A 275 -2.56 -16.80 8.39
N PHE A 276 -2.71 -15.74 7.62
CA PHE A 276 -2.20 -14.43 7.98
C PHE A 276 -3.33 -13.45 8.29
N SER A 277 -3.18 -12.75 9.40
CA SER A 277 -3.99 -11.59 9.79
C SER A 277 -3.15 -10.32 9.75
N GLU A 278 -3.80 -9.16 9.86
CA GLU A 278 -3.12 -7.86 9.84
C GLU A 278 -3.21 -7.18 11.20
N PRO A 279 -2.09 -6.59 11.70
CA PRO A 279 -2.15 -5.74 12.87
C PRO A 279 -2.88 -4.40 12.54
N PRO A 280 -3.49 -3.72 13.55
CA PRO A 280 -3.47 -4.10 14.95
C PRO A 280 -4.59 -5.07 15.35
N ALA A 281 -5.49 -5.40 14.46
CA ALA A 281 -6.69 -6.17 14.76
C ALA A 281 -6.57 -7.62 14.30
N ARG A 282 -6.38 -8.53 15.25
CA ARG A 282 -6.58 -9.95 14.97
C ARG A 282 -8.08 -10.22 14.91
N PRO A 283 -8.62 -10.69 13.75
CA PRO A 283 -10.04 -11.00 13.64
C PRO A 283 -10.44 -12.08 14.64
N ARG A 284 -11.49 -11.84 15.44
CA ARG A 284 -12.01 -12.84 16.39
C ARG A 284 -12.41 -14.15 15.71
N LEU A 285 -12.73 -14.06 14.43
CA LEU A 285 -13.09 -15.21 13.60
C LEU A 285 -11.89 -16.13 13.33
N ALA A 286 -10.66 -15.62 13.38
CA ALA A 286 -9.45 -16.38 13.07
C ALA A 286 -9.30 -17.65 13.93
N ASP A 287 -9.49 -17.52 15.24
CA ASP A 287 -9.37 -18.67 16.16
C ASP A 287 -10.48 -19.71 15.92
N THR A 288 -11.71 -19.27 15.56
CA THR A 288 -12.82 -20.17 15.23
C THR A 288 -12.60 -20.91 13.92
N LEU A 289 -12.09 -20.22 12.90
CA LEU A 289 -11.83 -20.77 11.57
C LEU A 289 -10.74 -21.82 11.59
N THR A 290 -9.70 -21.62 12.40
CA THR A 290 -8.50 -22.47 12.44
C THR A 290 -8.58 -23.55 13.51
N ALA A 291 -9.59 -23.52 14.40
CA ALA A 291 -9.71 -24.47 15.49
C ALA A 291 -9.72 -25.94 15.01
N GLY A 292 -8.78 -26.74 15.52
CA GLY A 292 -8.63 -28.17 15.21
C GLY A 292 -8.05 -28.48 13.83
N LEU A 293 -7.55 -27.46 13.09
CA LEU A 293 -6.88 -27.64 11.81
C LEU A 293 -5.36 -27.52 11.98
N PRO A 294 -4.56 -28.17 11.11
CA PRO A 294 -3.09 -28.10 11.13
C PRO A 294 -2.60 -26.78 10.51
N VAL A 295 -3.02 -25.67 11.08
CA VAL A 295 -2.79 -24.31 10.54
C VAL A 295 -1.87 -23.54 11.47
N LYS A 296 -0.93 -22.78 10.90
CA LYS A 296 -0.10 -21.82 11.62
C LYS A 296 -0.59 -20.40 11.37
N MET A 297 -0.73 -19.64 12.46
CA MET A 297 -1.16 -18.24 12.41
C MET A 297 0.04 -17.31 12.53
N ALA A 298 0.10 -16.28 11.69
CA ALA A 298 1.06 -15.19 11.79
C ALA A 298 0.39 -13.86 11.39
N GLU A 299 1.13 -12.75 11.56
CA GLU A 299 0.64 -11.40 11.21
C GLU A 299 1.50 -10.79 10.11
N LEU A 300 0.87 -10.29 9.03
CA LEU A 300 1.52 -9.55 7.97
C LEU A 300 1.13 -8.08 8.06
N ASP A 301 2.10 -7.23 8.33
CA ASP A 301 1.90 -5.78 8.48
C ASP A 301 2.14 -5.06 7.15
N VAL A 302 1.08 -4.82 6.40
CA VAL A 302 1.12 -4.11 5.09
C VAL A 302 1.34 -2.60 5.22
N LEU A 303 1.11 -2.05 6.42
CA LEU A 303 1.21 -0.62 6.68
C LEU A 303 2.50 -0.22 7.40
N GLY A 304 3.26 -1.16 7.98
CA GLY A 304 4.48 -0.86 8.72
C GLY A 304 4.19 -0.19 10.07
N VAL A 305 3.17 -0.67 10.78
CA VAL A 305 2.82 -0.20 12.13
C VAL A 305 4.02 -0.39 13.05
N GLY A 306 4.51 0.67 13.64
CA GLY A 306 5.67 0.61 14.56
C GLY A 306 7.04 0.73 13.87
N LEU A 307 7.13 0.75 12.55
CA LEU A 307 8.39 1.03 11.87
C LEU A 307 8.81 2.49 12.05
N ALA A 308 10.12 2.68 12.26
CA ALA A 308 10.70 4.01 12.33
C ALA A 308 10.61 4.73 10.97
N THR A 309 10.29 6.03 11.00
CA THR A 309 10.32 6.87 9.80
C THR A 309 11.76 7.28 9.53
N ASN A 310 12.44 6.54 8.65
CA ASN A 310 13.82 6.78 8.25
C ASN A 310 14.07 6.30 6.82
N ALA A 311 15.28 6.51 6.31
CA ALA A 311 15.65 6.18 4.94
C ALA A 311 15.55 4.68 4.58
N GLN A 312 15.52 3.77 5.55
CA GLN A 312 15.43 2.31 5.36
C GLN A 312 14.04 1.75 5.72
N GLY A 313 13.11 2.60 6.14
CA GLY A 313 11.81 2.16 6.66
C GLY A 313 10.98 1.37 5.65
N TYR A 314 11.00 1.76 4.38
CA TYR A 314 10.25 1.04 3.34
C TYR A 314 10.86 -0.35 3.04
N GLU A 315 12.17 -0.47 2.99
CA GLU A 315 12.84 -1.76 2.85
C GLU A 315 12.52 -2.67 4.04
N GLN A 316 12.49 -2.13 5.25
CA GLN A 316 12.12 -2.87 6.46
C GLN A 316 10.66 -3.35 6.42
N LEU A 317 9.76 -2.58 5.81
CA LEU A 317 8.37 -3.00 5.58
C LEU A 317 8.32 -4.27 4.71
N LEU A 318 8.91 -4.23 3.52
CA LEU A 318 8.87 -5.36 2.59
C LEU A 318 9.67 -6.56 3.10
N GLU A 319 10.83 -6.34 3.73
CA GLU A 319 11.64 -7.40 4.32
C GLU A 319 10.92 -8.08 5.49
N GLY A 320 10.22 -7.31 6.32
CA GLY A 320 9.38 -7.81 7.41
C GLY A 320 8.24 -8.69 6.89
N LEU A 321 7.51 -8.24 5.87
CA LEU A 321 6.48 -9.04 5.19
C LEU A 321 7.08 -10.34 4.65
N GLY A 322 8.17 -10.23 3.88
CA GLY A 322 8.83 -11.38 3.26
C GLY A 322 9.32 -12.41 4.27
N ASN A 323 9.97 -11.97 5.33
CA ASN A 323 10.46 -12.88 6.37
C ASN A 323 9.32 -13.57 7.11
N THR A 324 8.29 -12.84 7.54
CA THR A 324 7.15 -13.43 8.26
C THR A 324 6.43 -14.47 7.42
N LEU A 325 6.19 -14.15 6.14
CA LEU A 325 5.53 -15.08 5.22
C LEU A 325 6.39 -16.31 4.96
N ALA A 326 7.68 -16.13 4.66
CA ALA A 326 8.60 -17.22 4.39
C ALA A 326 8.83 -18.11 5.60
N ASP A 327 9.00 -17.56 6.80
CA ASP A 327 9.22 -18.33 8.04
C ASP A 327 8.02 -19.22 8.38
N CYS A 328 6.79 -18.72 8.15
CA CYS A 328 5.60 -19.56 8.30
C CYS A 328 5.59 -20.68 7.25
N LEU A 329 5.80 -20.37 5.98
CA LEU A 329 5.80 -21.37 4.91
C LEU A 329 6.91 -22.41 5.06
N ASP A 330 8.10 -22.03 5.53
CA ASP A 330 9.19 -22.98 5.81
C ASP A 330 8.84 -23.97 6.91
N SER A 331 7.99 -23.57 7.81
CA SER A 331 7.59 -24.36 8.96
C SER A 331 6.50 -25.41 8.62
N LEU A 332 5.94 -25.41 7.41
CA LEU A 332 5.00 -26.42 6.90
C LEU A 332 5.73 -27.65 6.41
#